data_27a23ea0d27fdc0ca1928870879fb449
#
_entry.id   27a23ea0d27fdc0ca1928870879fb449
#
_cell.length_a   1.000
_cell.length_b   1.000
_cell.length_c   1.000
_cell.angle_alpha   90.00
_cell.angle_beta   90.00
_cell.angle_gamma   90.00
#
_symmetry.space_group_name_H-M   'P 1'
#
loop_
_entity.id
_entity.type
_entity.pdbx_description
1 polymer ?
#
loop_
_entity_poly.entity_id
_entity_poly.type
_entity_poly.pdbx_seq_one_letter_code
_entity_poly.pdbx_strand_id
1 'polypeptide(L)'
;MGTRQTVINALIGAVVGVVLSFLPFSTLLGGIASGFLEGPEETDGALAGGLAGLIMFVPIGLIAFAVFAFLGFGVGVGGLPVGGFFFFLVFLGFAVATMLVYTVGLGALGGYLGAYLAREYPEKHSSTTETIGTRSPDSRRERRREPTETDGVEPTRWHEGREDDREGLE
;
A
#
# COMPACT_ATOMS: atom_id res chain seq x y z
N MET A 1 -6.00 -1.82 -11.53
CA MET A 1 -6.30 -2.50 -10.24
C MET A 1 -7.67 -2.08 -9.70
N GLY A 2 -8.33 -2.90 -8.88
CA GLY A 2 -9.67 -2.55 -8.39
C GLY A 2 -9.59 -1.58 -7.20
N THR A 3 -10.42 -0.55 -7.19
CA THR A 3 -10.52 0.48 -6.13
C THR A 3 -10.55 -0.12 -4.71
N ARG A 4 -11.15 -1.30 -4.54
CA ARG A 4 -11.21 -1.99 -3.26
C ARG A 4 -9.83 -2.41 -2.76
N GLN A 5 -8.95 -2.83 -3.65
CA GLN A 5 -7.60 -3.28 -3.29
C GLN A 5 -6.74 -2.10 -2.85
N THR A 6 -6.80 -0.99 -3.60
CA THR A 6 -6.13 0.25 -3.23
C THR A 6 -6.54 0.75 -1.84
N VAL A 7 -7.83 0.68 -1.51
CA VAL A 7 -8.32 1.05 -0.17
C VAL A 7 -7.78 0.13 0.92
N ILE A 8 -7.72 -1.18 0.68
CA ILE A 8 -7.16 -2.14 1.64
C ILE A 8 -5.68 -1.87 1.86
N ASN A 9 -4.91 -1.66 0.79
CA ASN A 9 -3.48 -1.37 0.86
C ASN A 9 -3.22 -0.03 1.57
N ALA A 10 -4.04 0.99 1.30
CA ALA A 10 -4.01 2.26 2.01
C ALA A 10 -4.32 2.11 3.50
N LEU A 11 -5.28 1.26 3.86
CA LEU A 11 -5.62 0.98 5.26
C LEU A 11 -4.46 0.29 5.99
N ILE A 12 -3.82 -0.70 5.35
CA ILE A 12 -2.62 -1.36 5.91
C ILE A 12 -1.51 -0.32 6.12
N GLY A 13 -1.24 0.53 5.12
CA GLY A 13 -0.26 1.60 5.23
C GLY A 13 -0.59 2.59 6.35
N ALA A 14 -1.87 2.94 6.52
CA ALA A 14 -2.30 3.80 7.62
C ALA A 14 -2.07 3.15 8.99
N VAL A 15 -2.37 1.85 9.15
CA VAL A 15 -2.10 1.10 10.40
C VAL A 15 -0.60 1.06 10.69
N VAL A 16 0.23 0.80 9.69
CA VAL A 16 1.70 0.82 9.82
C VAL A 16 2.17 2.21 10.28
N GLY A 17 1.66 3.28 9.64
CA GLY A 17 1.99 4.65 10.02
C GLY A 17 1.57 5.00 11.45
N VAL A 18 0.39 4.53 11.90
CA VAL A 18 -0.07 4.72 13.30
C VAL A 18 0.82 3.96 14.28
N VAL A 19 1.16 2.70 13.99
CA VAL A 19 2.06 1.91 14.86
C VAL A 19 3.45 2.55 14.95
N LEU A 20 3.92 3.14 13.86
CA LEU A 20 5.20 3.84 13.79
C LEU A 20 5.11 5.33 14.19
N SER A 21 3.97 5.79 14.71
CA SER A 21 3.73 7.23 15.00
C SER A 21 4.72 7.86 15.99
N PHE A 22 5.44 7.06 16.75
CA PHE A 22 6.53 7.52 17.61
C PHE A 22 7.84 7.86 16.86
N LEU A 23 7.94 7.49 15.57
CA LEU A 23 9.08 7.86 14.73
C LEU A 23 8.79 9.12 13.92
N PRO A 24 9.76 10.02 13.78
CA PRO A 24 9.66 11.09 12.81
C PRO A 24 9.50 10.47 11.41
N PHE A 25 8.64 11.06 10.59
CA PHE A 25 8.29 10.55 9.23
C PHE A 25 7.43 9.28 9.18
N SER A 26 6.70 8.96 10.26
CA SER A 26 5.77 7.81 10.28
C SER A 26 4.77 7.80 9.11
N THR A 27 4.28 8.97 8.70
CA THR A 27 3.39 9.13 7.54
C THR A 27 4.06 8.71 6.23
N LEU A 28 5.33 9.03 6.07
CA LEU A 28 6.14 8.60 4.91
C LEU A 28 6.29 7.08 4.90
N LEU A 29 6.59 6.48 6.05
CA LEU A 29 6.73 5.02 6.19
C LEU A 29 5.42 4.30 5.93
N GLY A 30 4.29 4.82 6.43
CA GLY A 30 2.96 4.32 6.11
C GLY A 30 2.64 4.41 4.62
N GLY A 31 3.02 5.51 3.98
CA GLY A 31 2.93 5.70 2.54
C GLY A 31 3.77 4.68 1.76
N ILE A 32 5.02 4.47 2.16
CA ILE A 32 5.91 3.47 1.54
C ILE A 32 5.29 2.07 1.63
N ALA A 33 4.77 1.68 2.80
CA ALA A 33 4.14 0.39 2.99
C ALA A 33 2.92 0.20 2.08
N SER A 34 2.02 1.21 1.99
CA SER A 34 0.84 1.13 1.13
C SER A 34 1.21 1.09 -0.36
N GLY A 35 2.15 1.93 -0.80
CA GLY A 35 2.60 1.97 -2.19
C GLY A 35 3.35 0.70 -2.61
N PHE A 36 4.16 0.13 -1.73
CA PHE A 36 4.82 -1.14 -1.99
C PHE A 36 3.82 -2.30 -2.18
N LEU A 37 2.72 -2.30 -1.42
CA LEU A 37 1.66 -3.31 -1.53
C LEU A 37 0.79 -3.12 -2.78
N GLU A 38 0.61 -1.88 -3.23
CA GLU A 38 -0.21 -1.58 -4.42
C GLU A 38 0.42 -2.14 -5.69
N GLY A 39 1.74 -2.09 -5.82
CA GLY A 39 2.46 -2.67 -6.94
C GLY A 39 3.45 -1.71 -7.58
N PRO A 40 4.02 -2.08 -8.75
CA PRO A 40 5.11 -1.35 -9.38
C PRO A 40 4.66 -0.08 -10.14
N GLU A 41 3.37 0.23 -10.22
CA GLU A 41 2.87 1.46 -10.84
C GLU A 41 2.99 2.64 -9.88
N GLU A 42 3.85 3.58 -10.21
CA GLU A 42 4.21 4.74 -9.37
C GLU A 42 3.00 5.64 -9.07
N THR A 43 2.09 5.80 -10.04
CA THR A 43 0.87 6.59 -9.88
C THR A 43 -0.11 5.93 -8.91
N ASP A 44 -0.31 4.63 -9.03
CA ASP A 44 -1.19 3.87 -8.15
C ASP A 44 -0.62 3.81 -6.73
N GLY A 45 0.71 3.63 -6.61
CA GLY A 45 1.41 3.70 -5.33
C GLY A 45 1.28 5.07 -4.66
N ALA A 46 1.43 6.16 -5.42
CA ALA A 46 1.26 7.51 -4.90
C ALA A 46 -0.18 7.76 -4.43
N LEU A 47 -1.18 7.27 -5.16
CA LEU A 47 -2.59 7.34 -4.76
C LEU A 47 -2.88 6.55 -3.50
N ALA A 48 -2.37 5.31 -3.40
CA ALA A 48 -2.51 4.47 -2.22
C ALA A 48 -1.85 5.12 -0.99
N GLY A 49 -0.65 5.67 -1.15
CA GLY A 49 0.06 6.41 -0.10
C GLY A 49 -0.65 7.69 0.32
N GLY A 50 -1.19 8.46 -0.64
CA GLY A 50 -1.99 9.64 -0.37
C GLY A 50 -3.28 9.31 0.39
N LEU A 51 -3.96 8.24 0.01
CA LEU A 51 -5.13 7.72 0.73
C LEU A 51 -4.77 7.24 2.14
N ALA A 52 -3.64 6.57 2.31
CA ALA A 52 -3.15 6.19 3.64
C ALA A 52 -2.93 7.42 4.53
N GLY A 53 -2.30 8.47 3.99
CA GLY A 53 -2.13 9.76 4.67
C GLY A 53 -3.47 10.43 5.03
N LEU A 54 -4.45 10.38 4.13
CA LEU A 54 -5.79 10.90 4.38
C LEU A 54 -6.51 10.11 5.49
N ILE A 55 -6.42 8.78 5.48
CA ILE A 55 -7.01 7.92 6.51
C ILE A 55 -6.37 8.21 7.88
N MET A 56 -5.05 8.37 7.92
CA MET A 56 -4.34 8.76 9.15
C MET A 56 -4.73 10.15 9.64
N PHE A 57 -5.01 11.08 8.72
CA PHE A 57 -5.41 12.44 9.08
C PHE A 57 -6.76 12.46 9.81
N VAL A 58 -7.72 11.58 9.48
CA VAL A 58 -9.07 11.60 10.05
C VAL A 58 -9.07 11.55 11.58
N PRO A 59 -8.45 10.55 12.26
CA PRO A 59 -8.47 10.51 13.73
C PRO A 59 -7.70 11.68 14.34
N ILE A 60 -6.57 12.07 13.78
CA ILE A 60 -5.75 13.18 14.27
C ILE A 60 -6.49 14.51 14.09
N GLY A 61 -7.09 14.70 12.92
CA GLY A 61 -7.90 15.88 12.60
C GLY A 61 -9.13 16.01 13.49
N LEU A 62 -9.78 14.90 13.82
CA LEU A 62 -10.93 14.87 14.72
C LEU A 62 -10.54 15.29 16.15
N ILE A 63 -9.43 14.75 16.66
CA ILE A 63 -8.89 15.11 17.98
C ILE A 63 -8.47 16.59 18.00
N ALA A 64 -7.74 17.03 16.98
CA ALA A 64 -7.33 18.42 16.87
C ALA A 64 -8.58 19.34 16.80
N PHE A 65 -9.56 19.00 16.00
CA PHE A 65 -10.82 19.75 15.92
C PHE A 65 -11.54 19.82 17.27
N ALA A 66 -11.64 18.69 18.01
CA ALA A 66 -12.27 18.67 19.34
C ALA A 66 -11.52 19.55 20.34
N VAL A 67 -10.19 19.49 20.37
CA VAL A 67 -9.35 20.35 21.24
C VAL A 67 -9.54 21.83 20.88
N PHE A 68 -9.48 22.18 19.60
CA PHE A 68 -9.66 23.55 19.15
C PHE A 68 -11.08 24.05 19.35
N ALA A 69 -12.10 23.20 19.17
CA ALA A 69 -13.49 23.56 19.47
C ALA A 69 -13.70 23.85 20.95
N PHE A 70 -13.10 23.02 21.82
CA PHE A 70 -13.16 23.23 23.26
C PHE A 70 -12.44 24.53 23.67
N LEU A 71 -11.23 24.78 23.17
CA LEU A 71 -10.47 26.01 23.42
C LEU A 71 -11.22 27.23 22.84
N GLY A 72 -11.73 27.13 21.61
CA GLY A 72 -12.48 28.20 20.96
C GLY A 72 -13.78 28.54 21.67
N PHE A 73 -14.50 27.53 22.19
CA PHE A 73 -15.68 27.75 23.04
C PHE A 73 -15.32 28.48 24.33
N GLY A 74 -14.25 28.05 25.03
CA GLY A 74 -13.79 28.72 26.26
C GLY A 74 -13.39 30.19 26.04
N VAL A 75 -12.73 30.47 24.92
CA VAL A 75 -12.34 31.80 24.51
C VAL A 75 -13.56 32.66 24.09
N GLY A 76 -14.55 32.03 23.38
CA GLY A 76 -15.79 32.71 22.98
C GLY A 76 -16.65 33.13 24.18
N VAL A 77 -16.77 32.25 25.17
CA VAL A 77 -17.48 32.56 26.45
C VAL A 77 -16.73 33.59 27.26
N GLY A 78 -15.38 33.66 27.13
CA GLY A 78 -14.52 34.63 27.83
C GLY A 78 -14.56 36.08 27.27
N GLY A 79 -15.41 36.36 26.27
CA GLY A 79 -15.67 37.73 25.79
C GLY A 79 -14.69 38.28 24.76
N LEU A 80 -14.12 37.45 23.92
CA LEU A 80 -13.35 37.94 22.77
C LEU A 80 -14.22 38.73 21.82
N PRO A 81 -13.72 39.86 21.26
CA PRO A 81 -14.42 40.61 20.21
C PRO A 81 -14.62 39.69 19.01
N VAL A 82 -15.78 39.86 18.31
CA VAL A 82 -16.19 39.06 17.14
C VAL A 82 -15.08 38.93 16.09
N GLY A 83 -14.27 39.99 15.92
CA GLY A 83 -13.10 39.96 15.02
C GLY A 83 -12.01 38.92 15.43
N GLY A 84 -11.78 38.76 16.74
CA GLY A 84 -10.82 37.75 17.25
C GLY A 84 -11.30 36.32 16.99
N PHE A 85 -12.60 36.08 17.14
CA PHE A 85 -13.19 34.76 16.83
C PHE A 85 -13.08 34.41 15.33
N PHE A 86 -13.36 35.39 14.46
CA PHE A 86 -13.22 35.19 13.01
C PHE A 86 -11.77 34.91 12.61
N PHE A 87 -10.81 35.66 13.16
CA PHE A 87 -9.38 35.41 12.94
C PHE A 87 -8.95 34.03 13.42
N PHE A 88 -9.46 33.58 14.57
CA PHE A 88 -9.21 32.24 15.08
C PHE A 88 -9.72 31.15 14.14
N LEU A 89 -10.93 31.28 13.57
CA LEU A 89 -11.49 30.32 12.62
C LEU A 89 -10.68 30.27 11.33
N VAL A 90 -10.26 31.41 10.79
CA VAL A 90 -9.42 31.47 9.59
C VAL A 90 -8.06 30.80 9.84
N PHE A 91 -7.44 31.12 10.97
CA PHE A 91 -6.16 30.51 11.37
C PHE A 91 -6.28 28.99 11.55
N LEU A 92 -7.34 28.53 12.21
CA LEU A 92 -7.63 27.11 12.39
C LEU A 92 -7.83 26.41 11.03
N GLY A 93 -8.63 26.99 10.15
CA GLY A 93 -8.84 26.44 8.81
C GLY A 93 -7.55 26.35 8.01
N PHE A 94 -6.69 27.36 8.09
CA PHE A 94 -5.38 27.34 7.45
C PHE A 94 -4.45 26.28 8.05
N ALA A 95 -4.42 26.13 9.37
CA ALA A 95 -3.61 25.13 10.05
C ALA A 95 -4.04 23.69 9.67
N VAL A 96 -5.35 23.43 9.66
CA VAL A 96 -5.91 22.13 9.26
C VAL A 96 -5.61 21.83 7.80
N ALA A 97 -5.80 22.81 6.91
CA ALA A 97 -5.49 22.65 5.48
C ALA A 97 -4.00 22.36 5.24
N THR A 98 -3.11 23.09 5.92
CA THR A 98 -1.67 22.89 5.84
C THR A 98 -1.28 21.50 6.34
N MET A 99 -1.83 21.06 7.47
CA MET A 99 -1.59 19.73 8.04
C MET A 99 -2.08 18.62 7.08
N LEU A 100 -3.25 18.81 6.47
CA LEU A 100 -3.81 17.87 5.50
C LEU A 100 -2.91 17.75 4.26
N VAL A 101 -2.51 18.86 3.67
CA VAL A 101 -1.62 18.88 2.49
C VAL A 101 -0.28 18.22 2.84
N TYR A 102 0.27 18.51 4.00
CA TYR A 102 1.52 17.89 4.47
C TYR A 102 1.37 16.38 4.65
N THR A 103 0.32 15.91 5.31
CA THR A 103 0.11 14.49 5.60
C THR A 103 -0.18 13.70 4.33
N VAL A 104 -1.04 14.21 3.46
CA VAL A 104 -1.37 13.58 2.18
C VAL A 104 -0.17 13.64 1.23
N GLY A 105 0.54 14.76 1.19
CA GLY A 105 1.73 14.96 0.36
C GLY A 105 2.86 14.00 0.75
N LEU A 106 3.18 13.89 2.03
CA LEU A 106 4.18 12.93 2.52
C LEU A 106 3.73 11.47 2.31
N GLY A 107 2.44 11.18 2.51
CA GLY A 107 1.87 9.87 2.22
C GLY A 107 2.01 9.52 0.74
N ALA A 108 1.69 10.43 -0.16
CA ALA A 108 1.82 10.24 -1.61
C ALA A 108 3.27 10.06 -2.06
N LEU A 109 4.21 10.86 -1.51
CA LEU A 109 5.64 10.70 -1.76
C LEU A 109 6.13 9.34 -1.25
N GLY A 110 5.70 8.92 -0.06
CA GLY A 110 5.99 7.58 0.48
C GLY A 110 5.45 6.49 -0.43
N GLY A 111 4.22 6.62 -0.90
CA GLY A 111 3.58 5.68 -1.81
C GLY A 111 4.30 5.57 -3.16
N TYR A 112 4.72 6.69 -3.72
CA TYR A 112 5.56 6.73 -4.92
C TYR A 112 6.87 5.96 -4.71
N LEU A 113 7.58 6.23 -3.60
CA LEU A 113 8.82 5.53 -3.26
C LEU A 113 8.57 4.04 -3.01
N GLY A 114 7.45 3.67 -2.39
CA GLY A 114 7.06 2.29 -2.15
C GLY A 114 6.84 1.52 -3.45
N ALA A 115 6.14 2.12 -4.41
CA ALA A 115 5.93 1.54 -5.75
C ALA A 115 7.24 1.41 -6.53
N TYR A 116 8.12 2.42 -6.43
CA TYR A 116 9.46 2.35 -7.01
C TYR A 116 10.27 1.17 -6.44
N LEU A 117 10.23 0.98 -5.12
CA LEU A 117 10.87 -0.16 -4.47
C LEU A 117 10.25 -1.51 -4.89
N ALA A 118 8.93 -1.57 -5.06
CA ALA A 118 8.24 -2.78 -5.55
C ALA A 118 8.69 -3.15 -6.96
N ARG A 119 8.97 -2.15 -7.80
CA ARG A 119 9.51 -2.33 -9.15
C ARG A 119 10.95 -2.84 -9.16
N GLU A 120 11.79 -2.31 -8.26
CA GLU A 120 13.21 -2.69 -8.17
C GLU A 120 13.42 -4.08 -7.54
N TYR A 121 12.51 -4.48 -6.63
CA TYR A 121 12.60 -5.75 -5.90
C TYR A 121 11.34 -6.62 -6.08
N PRO A 122 11.05 -7.14 -7.29
CA PRO A 122 9.82 -7.87 -7.59
C PRO A 122 9.64 -9.15 -6.78
N GLU A 123 10.73 -9.85 -6.44
CA GLU A 123 10.68 -11.07 -5.64
C GLU A 123 10.18 -10.82 -4.21
N LYS A 124 10.60 -9.72 -3.58
CA LYS A 124 10.15 -9.34 -2.24
C LYS A 124 8.72 -8.85 -2.23
N HIS A 125 8.31 -8.12 -3.27
CA HIS A 125 6.93 -7.68 -3.44
C HIS A 125 5.97 -8.87 -3.54
N SER A 126 6.26 -9.86 -4.37
CA SER A 126 5.42 -11.05 -4.54
C SER A 126 5.27 -11.86 -3.25
N SER A 127 6.35 -12.04 -2.49
CA SER A 127 6.35 -12.75 -1.20
C SER A 127 5.51 -12.03 -0.14
N THR A 128 5.59 -10.70 -0.08
CA THR A 128 4.82 -9.90 0.89
C THR A 128 3.33 -9.91 0.57
N THR A 129 2.96 -9.76 -0.70
CA THR A 129 1.57 -9.79 -1.16
C THR A 129 0.93 -11.16 -0.94
N GLU A 130 1.70 -12.24 -1.08
CA GLU A 130 1.24 -13.60 -0.80
C GLU A 130 0.96 -13.81 0.69
N THR A 131 1.81 -13.31 1.56
CA THR A 131 1.68 -13.43 3.02
C THR A 131 0.45 -12.67 3.55
N ILE A 132 0.15 -11.50 3.01
CA ILE A 132 -0.97 -10.65 3.45
C ILE A 132 -2.31 -11.07 2.81
N GLY A 133 -2.29 -11.97 1.81
CA GLY A 133 -3.49 -12.49 1.15
C GLY A 133 -4.19 -11.48 0.23
N THR A 134 -3.53 -10.40 -0.13
CA THR A 134 -4.05 -9.36 -1.04
C THR A 134 -3.98 -9.74 -2.52
N ARG A 135 -3.73 -11.01 -2.82
CA ARG A 135 -3.62 -11.51 -4.19
C ARG A 135 -4.95 -11.34 -4.94
N SER A 136 -4.90 -10.73 -6.11
CA SER A 136 -6.04 -10.67 -7.04
C SER A 136 -6.59 -12.06 -7.32
N PRO A 137 -7.93 -12.24 -7.36
CA PRO A 137 -8.56 -13.52 -7.71
C PRO A 137 -8.12 -14.08 -9.06
N ASP A 138 -7.67 -13.22 -9.97
CA ASP A 138 -7.23 -13.60 -11.32
C ASP A 138 -5.88 -14.33 -11.34
N SER A 139 -4.93 -13.94 -10.49
CA SER A 139 -3.64 -14.63 -10.38
C SER A 139 -3.78 -16.05 -9.81
N ARG A 140 -4.84 -16.30 -9.01
CA ARG A 140 -5.20 -17.64 -8.51
C ARG A 140 -5.81 -18.51 -9.61
N ARG A 141 -6.48 -17.90 -10.59
CA ARG A 141 -7.06 -18.60 -11.75
C ARG A 141 -6.00 -18.97 -12.79
N GLU A 142 -4.98 -18.13 -12.97
CA GLU A 142 -3.86 -18.41 -13.88
C GLU A 142 -3.02 -19.58 -13.40
N ARG A 143 -2.64 -19.63 -12.12
CA ARG A 143 -1.93 -20.80 -11.55
C ARG A 143 -2.73 -22.09 -11.61
N ARG A 144 -4.06 -22.01 -11.58
CA ARG A 144 -4.92 -23.19 -11.73
C ARG A 144 -5.05 -23.64 -13.19
N ARG A 145 -4.65 -22.78 -14.15
CA ARG A 145 -4.65 -23.05 -15.58
C ARG A 145 -3.29 -23.47 -16.09
N GLU A 146 -2.22 -23.26 -15.32
CA GLU A 146 -0.95 -23.92 -15.62
C GLU A 146 -1.18 -25.42 -15.42
N PRO A 147 -1.19 -26.24 -16.50
CA PRO A 147 -1.21 -27.68 -16.35
C PRO A 147 0.04 -28.05 -15.56
N THR A 148 -0.11 -28.85 -14.54
CA THR A 148 1.02 -29.49 -13.88
C THR A 148 1.75 -30.30 -14.97
N GLU A 149 2.81 -29.72 -15.52
CA GLU A 149 3.68 -30.33 -16.54
C GLU A 149 4.54 -31.45 -15.93
N THR A 150 3.94 -32.22 -15.02
CA THR A 150 4.56 -33.38 -14.39
C THR A 150 3.87 -34.69 -14.71
N ASP A 151 2.83 -34.68 -15.59
CA ASP A 151 2.19 -35.92 -16.06
C ASP A 151 2.52 -36.24 -17.52
N GLY A 152 3.77 -36.15 -17.90
CA GLY A 152 4.24 -36.42 -19.24
C GLY A 152 5.69 -36.88 -19.31
N VAL A 153 6.25 -37.40 -18.22
CA VAL A 153 7.44 -38.23 -18.37
C VAL A 153 6.97 -39.61 -18.84
N GLU A 154 6.71 -39.73 -20.16
CA GLU A 154 6.74 -41.03 -20.78
C GLU A 154 8.06 -41.69 -20.38
N PRO A 155 8.02 -42.91 -19.82
CA PRO A 155 9.24 -43.66 -19.59
C PRO A 155 9.87 -43.91 -20.96
N THR A 156 10.95 -43.20 -21.24
CA THR A 156 11.77 -43.34 -22.42
C THR A 156 12.05 -44.81 -22.64
N ARG A 157 11.53 -45.30 -23.77
CA ARG A 157 11.74 -46.58 -24.38
C ARG A 157 13.24 -46.74 -24.73
N TRP A 158 14.05 -47.14 -23.75
CA TRP A 158 15.49 -47.33 -23.93
C TRP A 158 15.91 -48.76 -24.32
N HIS A 159 14.95 -49.63 -24.64
CA HIS A 159 15.26 -51.06 -24.89
C HIS A 159 14.60 -51.57 -26.18
N GLU A 160 14.87 -50.95 -27.30
CA GLU A 160 14.66 -51.62 -28.60
C GLU A 160 15.71 -51.13 -29.60
N GLY A 161 16.84 -51.81 -29.64
CA GLY A 161 17.91 -51.53 -30.60
C GLY A 161 19.24 -52.19 -30.31
N ARG A 162 19.23 -53.43 -29.83
CA ARG A 162 20.49 -54.17 -29.74
C ARG A 162 20.32 -55.68 -29.86
N GLU A 163 19.63 -56.14 -30.92
CA GLU A 163 19.61 -57.56 -31.30
C GLU A 163 19.45 -57.74 -32.78
N ASP A 164 20.33 -57.16 -33.62
CA ASP A 164 20.34 -57.49 -35.07
C ASP A 164 21.70 -57.29 -35.75
N ASP A 165 22.83 -57.46 -35.00
CA ASP A 165 24.16 -57.47 -35.61
C ASP A 165 24.95 -58.74 -35.25
N ARG A 166 24.32 -59.92 -35.39
CA ARG A 166 25.03 -61.21 -35.29
C ARG A 166 24.55 -62.25 -36.26
N GLU A 167 24.38 -61.91 -37.52
CA GLU A 167 24.37 -62.96 -38.59
C GLU A 167 24.95 -62.33 -39.86
N GLY A 168 26.21 -62.68 -40.13
CA GLY A 168 26.86 -62.27 -41.39
C GLY A 168 28.35 -62.40 -41.39
N LEU A 169 28.91 -63.51 -40.87
CA LEU A 169 30.26 -63.92 -41.17
C LEU A 169 30.29 -65.44 -41.28
N GLU A 170 30.00 -65.97 -42.47
CA GLU A 170 30.59 -67.14 -43.06
C GLU A 170 30.93 -66.88 -44.52
#